data_91bd10c571ab7eac6f6ac00363f4e99e
#
_entry.id   91bd10c571ab7eac6f6ac00363f4e99e
#
_cell.length_a   1.000
_cell.length_b   1.000
_cell.length_c   1.000
_cell.angle_alpha   90.00
_cell.angle_beta   90.00
_cell.angle_gamma   90.00
#
_symmetry.space_group_name_H-M   'P 1'
#
loop_
_entity.id
_entity.type
_entity.pdbx_description
1 polymer ?
#
loop_
_entity_poly.entity_id
_entity_poly.type
_entity_poly.pdbx_seq_one_letter_code
_entity_poly.pdbx_strand_id
1 'polypeptide(L)'
;MDKKIVLVSLIVLLLIIYYKRNIGVIEKMSVVEAFNRKKFLVRDLNDKKESADILAKLMENLKLLISTLRNTNNPNDRELQKFKPFIETIYNRIDDVKVRENEGGNDLTSYSINKGEELVFCIRSKQNNTIHSINELMYVSIHEISHIGCPETGHTRLFAKINLYLLRKALEMGLYRYKDYSLEPVEYCGMTLTTNILG
;
A
#
# COMPACT_ATOMS: atom_id res chain seq x y z
N MET A 1 32.75 37.37 -25.88
CA MET A 1 32.53 36.04 -25.30
C MET A 1 32.26 35.07 -26.45
N ASP A 2 33.04 34.02 -26.55
CA ASP A 2 32.97 33.08 -27.70
C ASP A 2 31.57 32.41 -27.74
N LYS A 3 30.90 32.52 -28.91
CA LYS A 3 29.57 31.95 -29.11
C LYS A 3 29.54 30.45 -28.83
N LYS A 4 30.66 29.73 -29.00
CA LYS A 4 30.81 28.31 -28.66
C LYS A 4 30.75 28.06 -27.16
N ILE A 5 31.37 28.93 -26.35
CA ILE A 5 31.36 28.81 -24.89
C ILE A 5 29.96 29.02 -24.35
N VAL A 6 29.22 30.02 -24.86
CA VAL A 6 27.84 30.30 -24.49
C VAL A 6 26.94 29.12 -24.81
N LEU A 7 27.08 28.52 -26.01
CA LEU A 7 26.28 27.37 -26.41
C LEU A 7 26.54 26.14 -25.51
N VAL A 8 27.81 25.85 -25.23
CA VAL A 8 28.19 24.74 -24.34
C VAL A 8 27.63 24.94 -22.91
N SER A 9 27.75 26.17 -22.39
CA SER A 9 27.19 26.49 -21.06
C SER A 9 25.65 26.30 -21.00
N LEU A 10 24.95 26.67 -22.09
CA LEU A 10 23.49 26.49 -22.17
C LEU A 10 23.10 24.99 -22.21
N ILE A 11 23.84 24.19 -22.97
CA ILE A 11 23.62 22.74 -23.05
C ILE A 11 23.86 22.09 -21.70
N VAL A 12 24.94 22.44 -21.00
CA VAL A 12 25.24 21.91 -19.66
C VAL A 12 24.14 22.30 -18.66
N LEU A 13 23.67 23.55 -18.72
CA LEU A 13 22.58 24.00 -17.87
C LEU A 13 21.26 23.22 -18.11
N LEU A 14 20.92 23.01 -19.37
CA LEU A 14 19.75 22.22 -19.77
C LEU A 14 19.90 20.76 -19.34
N LEU A 15 21.08 20.17 -19.45
CA LEU A 15 21.34 18.81 -18.96
C LEU A 15 21.23 18.74 -17.43
N ILE A 16 21.70 19.73 -16.69
CA ILE A 16 21.56 19.81 -15.23
C ILE A 16 20.09 19.94 -14.84
N ILE A 17 19.33 20.78 -15.54
CA ILE A 17 17.89 20.95 -15.31
C ILE A 17 17.14 19.66 -15.62
N TYR A 18 17.45 19.03 -16.77
CA TYR A 18 16.89 17.73 -17.17
C TYR A 18 17.22 16.64 -16.14
N TYR A 19 18.47 16.57 -15.69
CA TYR A 19 18.93 15.61 -14.69
C TYR A 19 18.25 15.84 -13.34
N LYS A 20 18.17 17.10 -12.85
CA LYS A 20 17.43 17.43 -11.61
C LYS A 20 15.94 17.17 -11.70
N ARG A 21 15.34 17.28 -12.88
CA ARG A 21 13.90 17.04 -13.09
C ARG A 21 13.58 15.55 -13.19
N ASN A 22 14.52 14.73 -13.66
CA ASN A 22 14.34 13.29 -13.86
C ASN A 22 14.95 12.41 -12.77
N ILE A 23 15.84 12.96 -11.92
CA ILE A 23 16.18 12.27 -10.68
C ILE A 23 15.04 12.56 -9.72
N GLY A 24 14.15 11.57 -9.55
CA GLY A 24 13.22 11.57 -8.45
C GLY A 24 14.01 11.86 -7.17
N VAL A 25 13.63 12.91 -6.45
CA VAL A 25 14.25 13.23 -5.16
C VAL A 25 14.02 12.02 -4.28
N ILE A 26 15.07 11.22 -4.03
CA ILE A 26 15.01 10.18 -3.02
C ILE A 26 14.76 10.92 -1.71
N GLU A 27 13.52 10.86 -1.24
CA GLU A 27 13.18 11.56 -0.01
C GLU A 27 13.83 10.85 1.17
N LYS A 28 14.34 11.66 2.09
CA LYS A 28 14.93 11.16 3.31
C LYS A 28 13.88 10.38 4.11
N MET A 29 14.25 9.20 4.59
CA MET A 29 13.41 8.37 5.45
C MET A 29 13.85 8.51 6.90
N SER A 30 12.90 8.42 7.82
CA SER A 30 13.15 8.42 9.26
C SER A 30 12.35 7.32 9.96
N VAL A 31 12.92 6.79 11.05
CA VAL A 31 12.22 5.83 11.92
C VAL A 31 11.41 6.61 12.95
N VAL A 32 10.10 6.43 12.94
CA VAL A 32 9.15 7.14 13.81
C VAL A 32 8.33 6.16 14.62
N GLU A 33 8.19 6.42 15.92
CA GLU A 33 7.33 5.65 16.81
C GLU A 33 5.88 6.08 16.65
N ALA A 34 4.99 5.09 16.37
CA ALA A 34 3.56 5.28 16.25
C ALA A 34 2.86 5.28 17.63
N PHE A 35 1.54 5.56 17.64
CA PHE A 35 0.71 5.58 18.86
C PHE A 35 0.75 4.27 19.65
N ASN A 36 0.95 3.14 18.98
CA ASN A 36 1.01 1.81 19.58
C ASN A 36 2.45 1.37 19.95
N ARG A 37 3.38 2.31 20.02
CA ARG A 37 4.81 2.15 20.34
C ARG A 37 5.61 1.30 19.33
N LYS A 38 5.02 0.90 18.21
CA LYS A 38 5.76 0.29 17.10
C LYS A 38 6.47 1.36 16.31
N LYS A 39 7.60 1.00 15.72
CA LYS A 39 8.43 1.91 14.91
C LYS A 39 8.24 1.57 13.44
N PHE A 40 8.05 2.61 12.65
CA PHE A 40 7.90 2.52 11.19
C PHE A 40 8.93 3.40 10.50
N LEU A 41 9.43 2.95 9.37
CA LEU A 41 10.25 3.75 8.46
C LEU A 41 9.29 4.54 7.56
N VAL A 42 9.32 5.86 7.66
CA VAL A 42 8.43 6.79 6.95
C VAL A 42 9.22 7.93 6.33
N ARG A 43 8.63 8.63 5.35
CA ARG A 43 9.25 9.83 4.75
C ARG A 43 9.45 10.91 5.81
N ASP A 44 10.60 11.57 5.79
CA ASP A 44 10.99 12.60 6.78
C ASP A 44 10.33 13.95 6.48
N LEU A 45 8.98 13.94 6.48
CA LEU A 45 8.14 15.11 6.28
C LEU A 45 7.58 15.63 7.62
N ASN A 46 6.99 16.81 7.63
CA ASN A 46 6.45 17.44 8.85
C ASN A 46 5.37 16.58 9.53
N ASP A 47 4.64 15.80 8.77
CA ASP A 47 3.56 14.91 9.19
C ASP A 47 4.00 13.43 9.32
N LYS A 48 5.30 13.16 9.45
CA LYS A 48 5.85 11.81 9.61
C LYS A 48 5.27 11.04 10.80
N LYS A 49 4.85 11.71 11.85
CA LYS A 49 4.18 11.07 12.98
C LYS A 49 2.81 10.52 12.56
N GLU A 50 2.04 11.30 11.82
CA GLU A 50 0.77 10.86 11.25
C GLU A 50 0.95 9.67 10.30
N SER A 51 2.00 9.69 9.46
CA SER A 51 2.37 8.56 8.59
C SER A 51 2.59 7.27 9.39
N ALA A 52 3.37 7.34 10.46
CA ALA A 52 3.63 6.19 11.32
C ALA A 52 2.35 5.69 12.00
N ASP A 53 1.49 6.60 12.46
CA ASP A 53 0.22 6.28 13.10
C ASP A 53 -0.76 5.61 12.12
N ILE A 54 -0.79 6.06 10.87
CA ILE A 54 -1.61 5.44 9.82
C ILE A 54 -1.11 4.02 9.50
N LEU A 55 0.19 3.81 9.35
CA LEU A 55 0.74 2.47 9.13
C LEU A 55 0.42 1.54 10.30
N ALA A 56 0.52 2.04 11.53
CA ALA A 56 0.13 1.29 12.73
C ALA A 56 -1.35 0.90 12.68
N LYS A 57 -2.23 1.84 12.34
CA LYS A 57 -3.68 1.61 12.25
C LYS A 57 -4.05 0.62 11.14
N LEU A 58 -3.41 0.72 9.98
CA LEU A 58 -3.58 -0.24 8.89
C LEU A 58 -3.23 -1.65 9.35
N MET A 59 -2.06 -1.82 9.97
CA MET A 59 -1.62 -3.13 10.45
C MET A 59 -2.52 -3.70 11.55
N GLU A 60 -3.03 -2.87 12.46
CA GLU A 60 -4.01 -3.31 13.47
C GLU A 60 -5.29 -3.80 12.81
N ASN A 61 -5.83 -3.06 11.84
CA ASN A 61 -7.04 -3.46 11.13
C ASN A 61 -6.84 -4.75 10.32
N LEU A 62 -5.71 -4.90 9.63
CA LEU A 62 -5.39 -6.11 8.88
C LEU A 62 -5.24 -7.32 9.80
N LYS A 63 -4.54 -7.17 10.93
CA LYS A 63 -4.39 -8.23 11.93
C LYS A 63 -5.73 -8.61 12.56
N LEU A 64 -6.58 -7.63 12.86
CA LEU A 64 -7.93 -7.87 13.37
C LEU A 64 -8.76 -8.65 12.35
N LEU A 65 -8.74 -8.26 11.06
CA LEU A 65 -9.43 -8.98 10.00
C LEU A 65 -9.00 -10.45 9.96
N ILE A 66 -7.70 -10.68 9.84
CA ILE A 66 -7.15 -12.03 9.65
C ILE A 66 -7.34 -12.91 10.89
N SER A 67 -7.10 -12.37 12.10
CA SER A 67 -7.28 -13.12 13.35
C SER A 67 -8.75 -13.47 13.59
N THR A 68 -9.67 -12.57 13.29
CA THR A 68 -11.12 -12.84 13.40
C THR A 68 -11.54 -13.96 12.46
N LEU A 69 -11.13 -13.89 11.18
CA LEU A 69 -11.45 -14.93 10.19
C LEU A 69 -10.86 -16.29 10.57
N ARG A 70 -9.61 -16.30 11.04
CA ARG A 70 -8.93 -17.52 11.49
C ARG A 70 -9.65 -18.17 12.66
N ASN A 71 -10.05 -17.37 13.66
CA ASN A 71 -10.66 -17.86 14.89
C ASN A 71 -12.15 -18.20 14.72
N THR A 72 -12.77 -17.78 13.62
CA THR A 72 -14.15 -18.16 13.31
C THR A 72 -14.22 -19.67 13.03
N ASN A 73 -14.93 -20.39 13.89
CA ASN A 73 -15.14 -21.82 13.73
C ASN A 73 -16.59 -22.11 13.32
N ASN A 74 -16.85 -22.04 12.03
CA ASN A 74 -18.14 -22.41 11.43
C ASN A 74 -17.93 -23.45 10.34
N PRO A 75 -18.06 -24.75 10.63
CA PRO A 75 -17.89 -25.82 9.64
C PRO A 75 -18.93 -25.79 8.53
N ASN A 76 -20.08 -25.15 8.76
CA ASN A 76 -21.16 -25.02 7.78
C ASN A 76 -20.95 -23.83 6.80
N ASP A 77 -20.04 -22.92 7.10
CA ASP A 77 -19.67 -21.83 6.21
C ASP A 77 -18.69 -22.34 5.14
N ARG A 78 -19.26 -22.81 4.01
CA ARG A 78 -18.49 -23.35 2.89
C ARG A 78 -17.50 -22.31 2.31
N GLU A 79 -17.85 -21.05 2.33
CA GLU A 79 -16.99 -19.98 1.82
C GLU A 79 -15.78 -19.81 2.73
N LEU A 80 -15.99 -19.69 4.04
CA LEU A 80 -14.90 -19.62 5.01
C LEU A 80 -13.96 -20.83 4.90
N GLN A 81 -14.52 -22.05 4.86
CA GLN A 81 -13.70 -23.26 4.76
C GLN A 81 -12.82 -23.27 3.49
N LYS A 82 -13.35 -22.77 2.38
CA LYS A 82 -12.60 -22.66 1.11
C LYS A 82 -11.43 -21.69 1.21
N PHE A 83 -11.58 -20.57 1.92
CA PHE A 83 -10.53 -19.53 2.04
C PHE A 83 -9.63 -19.73 3.26
N LYS A 84 -9.96 -20.63 4.18
CA LYS A 84 -9.19 -20.87 5.41
C LYS A 84 -7.70 -21.15 5.20
N PRO A 85 -7.26 -21.94 4.20
CA PRO A 85 -5.82 -22.14 3.96
C PRO A 85 -5.06 -20.85 3.64
N PHE A 86 -5.68 -19.93 2.90
CA PHE A 86 -5.08 -18.64 2.54
C PHE A 86 -5.03 -17.69 3.76
N ILE A 87 -6.07 -17.69 4.58
CA ILE A 87 -6.13 -16.96 5.85
C ILE A 87 -5.03 -17.45 6.80
N GLU A 88 -4.85 -18.75 6.95
CA GLU A 88 -3.76 -19.32 7.76
C GLU A 88 -2.38 -18.91 7.24
N THR A 89 -2.18 -18.89 5.92
CA THR A 89 -0.92 -18.44 5.32
C THR A 89 -0.64 -16.97 5.66
N ILE A 90 -1.65 -16.09 5.57
CA ILE A 90 -1.49 -14.67 5.95
C ILE A 90 -1.22 -14.58 7.45
N TYR A 91 -2.02 -15.26 8.28
CA TYR A 91 -1.91 -15.22 9.74
C TYR A 91 -0.49 -15.58 10.22
N ASN A 92 0.09 -16.64 9.67
CA ASN A 92 1.40 -17.13 10.06
C ASN A 92 2.56 -16.19 9.66
N ARG A 93 2.29 -15.18 8.84
CA ARG A 93 3.30 -14.23 8.34
C ARG A 93 3.10 -12.81 8.82
N ILE A 94 1.84 -12.39 9.05
CA ILE A 94 1.48 -10.98 9.23
C ILE A 94 2.14 -10.33 10.46
N ASP A 95 2.55 -11.11 11.46
CA ASP A 95 3.23 -10.59 12.65
C ASP A 95 4.70 -10.25 12.39
N ASP A 96 5.34 -10.97 11.47
CA ASP A 96 6.76 -10.83 11.15
C ASP A 96 7.01 -9.89 9.94
N VAL A 97 5.94 -9.45 9.27
CA VAL A 97 6.03 -8.55 8.11
C VAL A 97 6.65 -7.22 8.50
N LYS A 98 7.74 -6.84 7.82
CA LYS A 98 8.27 -5.49 7.90
C LYS A 98 7.35 -4.53 7.14
N VAL A 99 7.04 -3.39 7.73
CA VAL A 99 6.13 -2.41 7.14
C VAL A 99 6.79 -1.06 7.09
N ARG A 100 6.73 -0.41 5.94
CA ARG A 100 7.23 0.96 5.76
C ARG A 100 6.41 1.75 4.75
N GLU A 101 6.60 3.07 4.79
CA GLU A 101 6.13 3.97 3.74
C GLU A 101 7.00 3.83 2.48
N ASN A 102 6.39 4.00 1.30
CA ASN A 102 7.12 4.12 0.03
C ASN A 102 7.96 5.41 0.05
N GLU A 103 9.21 5.31 -0.39
CA GLU A 103 10.20 6.40 -0.36
C GLU A 103 9.81 7.62 -1.22
N GLY A 104 8.83 7.47 -2.10
CA GLY A 104 8.54 8.48 -3.11
C GLY A 104 9.57 8.48 -4.26
N GLY A 105 9.37 9.35 -5.24
CA GLY A 105 10.32 9.51 -6.35
C GLY A 105 10.45 8.30 -7.30
N ASN A 106 9.69 7.25 -7.10
CA ASN A 106 9.61 6.08 -7.97
C ASN A 106 8.19 5.89 -8.51
N ASP A 107 8.03 5.06 -9.55
CA ASP A 107 6.74 4.80 -10.18
C ASP A 107 5.90 3.73 -9.45
N LEU A 108 6.47 3.11 -8.40
CA LEU A 108 5.80 2.07 -7.64
C LEU A 108 4.74 2.67 -6.72
N THR A 109 3.63 1.96 -6.57
CA THR A 109 2.57 2.26 -5.61
C THR A 109 2.81 1.51 -4.29
N SER A 110 1.80 0.88 -3.72
CA SER A 110 1.99 -0.12 -2.66
C SER A 110 2.35 -1.46 -3.28
N TYR A 111 3.16 -2.26 -2.58
CA TYR A 111 3.55 -3.59 -3.03
C TYR A 111 4.03 -4.47 -1.89
N SER A 112 3.98 -5.77 -2.12
CA SER A 112 4.51 -6.82 -1.23
C SER A 112 5.81 -7.41 -1.80
N ILE A 113 6.83 -7.54 -0.97
CA ILE A 113 8.11 -8.19 -1.30
C ILE A 113 8.07 -9.62 -0.77
N ASN A 114 8.49 -10.58 -1.61
CA ASN A 114 8.66 -12.00 -1.26
C ASN A 114 7.46 -12.59 -0.49
N LYS A 115 6.24 -12.25 -0.91
CA LYS A 115 4.99 -12.72 -0.28
C LYS A 115 4.93 -12.45 1.23
N GLY A 116 5.26 -11.23 1.64
CA GLY A 116 5.10 -10.76 3.00
C GLY A 116 6.38 -10.74 3.84
N GLU A 117 7.55 -10.75 3.22
CA GLU A 117 8.78 -10.34 3.92
C GLU A 117 8.72 -8.85 4.27
N GLU A 118 8.21 -8.04 3.32
CA GLU A 118 7.98 -6.62 3.53
C GLU A 118 6.70 -6.16 2.82
N LEU A 119 5.97 -5.25 3.45
CA LEU A 119 4.88 -4.47 2.87
C LEU A 119 5.29 -3.00 2.79
N VAL A 120 5.28 -2.48 1.58
CA VAL A 120 5.60 -1.08 1.30
C VAL A 120 4.31 -0.37 0.90
N PHE A 121 3.90 0.60 1.70
CA PHE A 121 2.67 1.34 1.46
C PHE A 121 2.95 2.74 0.93
N CYS A 122 2.40 3.04 -0.23
CA CYS A 122 2.29 4.41 -0.69
C CYS A 122 1.08 5.04 0.01
N ILE A 123 1.32 5.79 1.07
CA ILE A 123 0.26 6.40 1.88
C ILE A 123 -0.06 7.83 1.48
N ARG A 124 0.65 8.38 0.47
CA ARG A 124 0.52 9.76 0.03
C ARG A 124 0.28 9.89 -1.45
N SER A 125 -0.53 10.88 -1.82
CA SER A 125 -0.63 11.33 -3.20
C SER A 125 0.74 11.76 -3.74
N LYS A 126 1.10 11.28 -4.93
CA LYS A 126 2.30 11.75 -5.65
C LYS A 126 2.13 13.15 -6.25
N GLN A 127 0.90 13.68 -6.29
CA GLN A 127 0.61 15.00 -6.86
C GLN A 127 0.87 16.12 -5.87
N ASN A 128 0.50 15.92 -4.61
CA ASN A 128 0.50 16.99 -3.61
C ASN A 128 1.00 16.57 -2.21
N ASN A 129 1.48 15.34 -2.05
CA ASN A 129 1.96 14.74 -0.80
C ASN A 129 0.90 14.63 0.33
N THR A 130 -0.38 14.87 0.05
CA THR A 130 -1.42 14.65 1.07
C THR A 130 -1.58 13.16 1.37
N ILE A 131 -1.84 12.85 2.63
CA ILE A 131 -2.09 11.48 3.06
C ILE A 131 -3.47 11.04 2.55
N HIS A 132 -3.52 9.84 1.97
CA HIS A 132 -4.77 9.22 1.52
C HIS A 132 -5.68 8.85 2.69
N SER A 133 -6.98 8.75 2.44
CA SER A 133 -7.92 8.33 3.47
C SER A 133 -7.62 6.89 3.92
N ILE A 134 -7.89 6.61 5.20
CA ILE A 134 -7.73 5.26 5.75
C ILE A 134 -8.56 4.23 4.96
N ASN A 135 -9.67 4.64 4.36
CA ASN A 135 -10.54 3.77 3.58
C ASN A 135 -9.88 3.32 2.26
N GLU A 136 -9.24 4.25 1.55
CA GLU A 136 -8.48 3.97 0.32
C GLU A 136 -7.26 3.10 0.64
N LEU A 137 -6.56 3.44 1.72
CA LEU A 137 -5.42 2.67 2.18
C LEU A 137 -5.81 1.25 2.60
N MET A 138 -6.96 1.05 3.26
CA MET A 138 -7.49 -0.28 3.58
C MET A 138 -7.79 -1.11 2.33
N TYR A 139 -8.43 -0.50 1.31
CA TYR A 139 -8.70 -1.17 0.04
C TYR A 139 -7.44 -1.74 -0.58
N VAL A 140 -6.39 -0.92 -0.69
CA VAL A 140 -5.10 -1.35 -1.26
C VAL A 140 -4.36 -2.31 -0.31
N SER A 141 -4.40 -2.07 1.00
CA SER A 141 -3.72 -2.95 1.97
C SER A 141 -4.28 -4.37 1.97
N ILE A 142 -5.61 -4.53 1.78
CA ILE A 142 -6.24 -5.84 1.62
C ILE A 142 -5.76 -6.52 0.33
N HIS A 143 -5.58 -5.77 -0.75
CA HIS A 143 -4.98 -6.26 -1.98
C HIS A 143 -3.56 -6.81 -1.73
N GLU A 144 -2.72 -6.05 -1.02
CA GLU A 144 -1.33 -6.47 -0.74
C GLU A 144 -1.26 -7.71 0.16
N ILE A 145 -2.08 -7.82 1.21
CA ILE A 145 -2.09 -9.04 2.03
C ILE A 145 -2.67 -10.24 1.28
N SER A 146 -3.52 -10.01 0.27
CA SER A 146 -4.02 -11.09 -0.59
C SER A 146 -2.90 -11.73 -1.40
N HIS A 147 -1.86 -10.97 -1.78
CA HIS A 147 -0.64 -11.53 -2.39
C HIS A 147 0.14 -12.44 -1.43
N ILE A 148 0.10 -12.16 -0.13
CA ILE A 148 0.72 -13.02 0.89
C ILE A 148 0.00 -14.38 0.97
N GLY A 149 -1.33 -14.35 0.98
CA GLY A 149 -2.15 -15.56 1.09
C GLY A 149 -2.21 -16.39 -0.19
N CYS A 150 -2.07 -15.75 -1.36
CA CYS A 150 -2.19 -16.43 -2.65
C CYS A 150 -0.90 -17.20 -2.98
N PRO A 151 -0.96 -18.53 -3.24
CA PRO A 151 0.22 -19.29 -3.66
C PRO A 151 0.70 -18.90 -5.06
N GLU A 152 -0.19 -18.40 -5.92
CA GLU A 152 0.13 -17.98 -7.28
C GLU A 152 0.78 -16.59 -7.32
N THR A 153 1.51 -16.30 -8.40
CA THR A 153 2.14 -14.99 -8.61
C THR A 153 1.29 -14.16 -9.57
N GLY A 154 1.20 -12.85 -9.29
CA GLY A 154 0.41 -11.89 -10.08
C GLY A 154 -1.08 -11.91 -9.75
N HIS A 155 -1.88 -11.24 -10.59
CA HIS A 155 -3.31 -11.03 -10.38
C HIS A 155 -4.15 -12.15 -11.04
N THR A 156 -3.96 -13.39 -10.61
CA THR A 156 -4.66 -14.55 -11.14
C THR A 156 -6.13 -14.60 -10.72
N ARG A 157 -6.90 -15.53 -11.27
CA ARG A 157 -8.30 -15.74 -10.84
C ARG A 157 -8.40 -16.15 -9.36
N LEU A 158 -7.41 -16.89 -8.85
CA LEU A 158 -7.38 -17.27 -7.44
C LEU A 158 -7.11 -16.05 -6.56
N PHE A 159 -6.10 -15.23 -6.92
CA PHE A 159 -5.83 -13.97 -6.26
C PHE A 159 -7.09 -13.09 -6.20
N ALA A 160 -7.77 -12.88 -7.31
CA ALA A 160 -8.98 -12.05 -7.37
C ALA A 160 -10.08 -12.57 -6.41
N LYS A 161 -10.24 -13.90 -6.28
CA LYS A 161 -11.21 -14.49 -5.36
C LYS A 161 -10.82 -14.29 -3.89
N ILE A 162 -9.53 -14.42 -3.56
CA ILE A 162 -9.02 -14.17 -2.20
C ILE A 162 -9.22 -12.71 -1.83
N ASN A 163 -8.81 -11.79 -2.72
CA ASN A 163 -8.96 -10.35 -2.50
C ASN A 163 -10.43 -9.93 -2.32
N LEU A 164 -11.32 -10.41 -3.20
CA LEU A 164 -12.76 -10.16 -3.07
C LEU A 164 -13.32 -10.68 -1.74
N TYR A 165 -12.92 -11.89 -1.32
CA TYR A 165 -13.36 -12.47 -0.07
C TYR A 165 -12.92 -11.64 1.13
N LEU A 166 -11.63 -11.29 1.21
CA LEU A 166 -11.08 -10.49 2.31
C LEU A 166 -11.68 -9.08 2.35
N LEU A 167 -11.89 -8.46 1.19
CA LEU A 167 -12.49 -7.13 1.11
C LEU A 167 -13.96 -7.14 1.59
N ARG A 168 -14.72 -8.17 1.23
CA ARG A 168 -16.10 -8.37 1.70
C ARG A 168 -16.15 -8.57 3.21
N LYS A 169 -15.24 -9.35 3.76
CA LYS A 169 -15.14 -9.55 5.21
C LYS A 169 -14.70 -8.29 5.95
N ALA A 170 -13.81 -7.49 5.38
CA ALA A 170 -13.45 -6.20 5.93
C ALA A 170 -14.64 -5.21 5.94
N LEU A 171 -15.48 -5.25 4.90
CA LEU A 171 -16.73 -4.48 4.85
C LEU A 171 -17.72 -4.92 5.94
N GLU A 172 -17.95 -6.23 6.08
CA GLU A 172 -18.82 -6.80 7.12
C GLU A 172 -18.37 -6.44 8.55
N MET A 173 -17.05 -6.33 8.76
CA MET A 173 -16.45 -5.95 10.05
C MET A 173 -16.33 -4.44 10.27
N GLY A 174 -16.74 -3.60 9.30
CA GLY A 174 -16.62 -2.14 9.38
C GLY A 174 -15.18 -1.61 9.30
N LEU A 175 -14.23 -2.45 8.87
CA LEU A 175 -12.82 -2.07 8.67
C LEU A 175 -12.60 -1.37 7.32
N TYR A 176 -13.51 -1.55 6.40
CA TYR A 176 -13.59 -0.90 5.11
C TYR A 176 -15.02 -0.43 4.87
N ARG A 177 -15.20 0.74 4.24
CA ARG A 177 -16.51 1.24 3.81
C ARG A 177 -16.61 1.12 2.29
N TYR A 178 -17.73 0.59 1.81
CA TYR A 178 -17.96 0.45 0.38
C TYR A 178 -17.81 1.80 -0.34
N LYS A 179 -17.02 1.78 -1.40
CA LYS A 179 -16.89 2.88 -2.35
C LYS A 179 -16.79 2.29 -3.76
N ASP A 180 -17.63 2.77 -4.65
CA ASP A 180 -17.59 2.40 -6.05
C ASP A 180 -16.60 3.30 -6.80
N TYR A 181 -15.37 2.83 -6.93
CA TYR A 181 -14.33 3.57 -7.63
C TYR A 181 -14.55 3.63 -9.16
N SER A 182 -15.48 2.85 -9.72
CA SER A 182 -15.86 2.95 -11.14
C SER A 182 -16.74 4.17 -11.40
N LEU A 183 -17.55 4.57 -10.41
CA LEU A 183 -18.41 5.75 -10.45
C LEU A 183 -17.72 6.99 -9.87
N GLU A 184 -16.91 6.80 -8.84
CA GLU A 184 -16.17 7.86 -8.15
C GLU A 184 -14.65 7.54 -8.16
N PRO A 185 -13.96 7.73 -9.30
CA PRO A 185 -12.53 7.48 -9.40
C PRO A 185 -11.74 8.35 -8.43
N VAL A 186 -10.69 7.78 -7.84
CA VAL A 186 -9.83 8.47 -6.86
C VAL A 186 -8.37 8.32 -7.24
N GLU A 187 -7.63 9.43 -7.15
CA GLU A 187 -6.18 9.39 -7.28
C GLU A 187 -5.59 8.59 -6.10
N TYR A 188 -4.71 7.67 -6.42
CA TYR A 188 -3.93 6.89 -5.47
C TYR A 188 -2.50 6.74 -5.97
N CYS A 189 -1.57 7.43 -5.32
CA CYS A 189 -0.14 7.29 -5.61
C CYS A 189 0.24 7.46 -7.08
N GLY A 190 -0.37 8.44 -7.75
CA GLY A 190 -0.10 8.76 -9.15
C GLY A 190 -0.86 7.89 -10.16
N MET A 191 -1.64 6.92 -9.70
CA MET A 191 -2.61 6.19 -10.52
C MET A 191 -4.04 6.56 -10.13
N THR A 192 -5.02 6.10 -10.87
CA THR A 192 -6.43 6.29 -10.53
C THR A 192 -7.07 4.95 -10.23
N LEU A 193 -7.66 4.81 -9.05
CA LEU A 193 -8.52 3.68 -8.73
C LEU A 193 -9.83 3.85 -9.51
N THR A 194 -10.17 2.87 -10.35
CA THR A 194 -11.33 2.91 -11.24
C THR A 194 -12.14 1.61 -11.22
N THR A 195 -11.75 0.64 -10.40
CA THR A 195 -12.38 -0.69 -10.40
C THR A 195 -13.27 -0.88 -9.18
N ASN A 196 -14.48 -1.41 -9.42
CA ASN A 196 -15.35 -1.90 -8.36
C ASN A 196 -15.18 -3.44 -8.26
N ILE A 197 -14.53 -3.91 -7.19
CA ILE A 197 -14.33 -5.34 -6.96
C ILE A 197 -15.55 -5.98 -6.29
N LEU A 198 -16.38 -5.18 -5.61
CA LEU A 198 -17.52 -5.66 -4.82
C LEU A 198 -18.85 -5.62 -5.58
N GLY A 199 -18.90 -4.97 -6.76
CA GLY A 199 -20.09 -4.82 -7.60
C GLY A 199 -20.13 -5.74 -8.80
#